data_d98b3efdc91e50b8f3b8e3bc3581223a
#
_entry.id   d98b3efdc91e50b8f3b8e3bc3581223a
#
_cell.length_a   1.000
_cell.length_b   1.000
_cell.length_c   1.000
_cell.angle_alpha   90.00
_cell.angle_beta   90.00
_cell.angle_gamma   90.00
#
_symmetry.space_group_name_H-M   'P 1'
#
loop_
_entity.id
_entity.type
_entity.pdbx_description
1 polymer ?
#
loop_
_entity_poly.entity_id
_entity_poly.type
_entity_poly.pdbx_seq_one_letter_code
_entity_poly.pdbx_strand_id
1 'polypeptide(L)'
;IHWHGIILPTAMDGVPGISFPGIAPGETFTYRFRVQQSGTYWYHSHSGFQEQTGLYGAIVVDPKEKETIQYDRDYVVLLSDWSDEDPDAVYAKLKKLSHYYNFNQRTASDLIQEIRAKGVSQTWQNRQMWNQMRMSDTDISDVTGYTYTFLMNGQTPADGWVGLFRKGERIRLRFINSAAMTFFDVRIPGLKMTVIAADGQEVEPISVDEFRIGVAETFDVIVEPDDSAYTLFAQAIDRSGYALGTLTPDASVRAEIPEFDPVPLLGHGDMGMDMSSMAGMDHASMGHGAMAMGSMPG
;
A
#
# COMPACT_ATOMS: atom_id res chain seq x y z
N ILE A 1 -5.35 3.72 -20.11
CA ILE A 1 -4.23 3.90 -19.16
C ILE A 1 -4.46 5.17 -18.35
N HIS A 2 -4.43 5.03 -17.02
CA HIS A 2 -4.43 6.15 -16.08
C HIS A 2 -2.98 6.55 -15.74
N TRP A 3 -2.73 7.87 -15.75
CA TRP A 3 -1.43 8.47 -15.46
C TRP A 3 -1.49 9.04 -14.04
N HIS A 4 -1.28 8.15 -13.08
CA HIS A 4 -1.56 8.43 -11.67
C HIS A 4 -0.69 9.56 -11.12
N GLY A 5 -1.36 10.58 -10.56
CA GLY A 5 -0.72 11.77 -9.99
C GLY A 5 -0.37 12.88 -10.99
N ILE A 6 -0.53 12.67 -12.29
CA ILE A 6 -0.23 13.66 -13.32
C ILE A 6 -1.47 14.51 -13.63
N ILE A 7 -1.31 15.83 -13.67
CA ILE A 7 -2.36 16.77 -14.06
C ILE A 7 -2.44 16.82 -15.58
N LEU A 8 -3.56 16.33 -16.13
CA LEU A 8 -3.77 16.21 -17.57
C LEU A 8 -5.26 16.35 -17.94
N PRO A 9 -5.59 16.56 -19.23
CA PRO A 9 -6.99 16.60 -19.67
C PRO A 9 -7.73 15.29 -19.43
N THR A 10 -8.93 15.33 -18.90
CA THR A 10 -9.77 14.16 -18.54
C THR A 10 -9.90 13.13 -19.67
N ALA A 11 -9.96 13.58 -20.95
CA ALA A 11 -10.02 12.68 -22.10
C ALA A 11 -8.74 11.84 -22.31
N MET A 12 -7.64 12.18 -21.63
CA MET A 12 -6.36 11.48 -21.66
C MET A 12 -6.07 10.71 -20.35
N ASP A 13 -7.02 10.67 -19.42
CA ASP A 13 -6.83 10.12 -18.07
C ASP A 13 -7.28 8.67 -17.90
N GLY A 14 -7.68 8.02 -18.98
CA GLY A 14 -7.89 6.58 -19.02
C GLY A 14 -9.19 6.07 -18.39
N VAL A 15 -10.29 6.86 -18.41
CA VAL A 15 -11.58 6.43 -17.87
C VAL A 15 -12.49 5.96 -19.00
N PRO A 16 -12.50 4.66 -19.37
CA PRO A 16 -13.28 4.15 -20.50
C PRO A 16 -14.78 4.27 -20.24
N GLY A 17 -15.51 4.65 -21.29
CA GLY A 17 -16.96 4.84 -21.24
C GLY A 17 -17.43 6.16 -20.61
N ILE A 18 -16.51 6.96 -20.07
CA ILE A 18 -16.81 8.30 -19.52
C ILE A 18 -16.06 9.38 -20.30
N SER A 19 -14.73 9.37 -20.26
CA SER A 19 -13.89 10.42 -20.87
C SER A 19 -13.32 10.02 -22.23
N PHE A 20 -13.31 8.73 -22.56
CA PHE A 20 -12.91 8.21 -23.88
C PHE A 20 -13.53 6.82 -24.13
N PRO A 21 -13.53 6.32 -25.39
CA PRO A 21 -14.22 5.07 -25.74
C PRO A 21 -13.54 3.79 -25.25
N GLY A 22 -12.34 3.87 -24.69
CA GLY A 22 -11.48 2.72 -24.42
C GLY A 22 -10.55 2.41 -25.60
N ILE A 23 -9.75 1.35 -25.47
CA ILE A 23 -8.83 0.86 -26.51
C ILE A 23 -9.19 -0.59 -26.79
N ALA A 24 -9.68 -0.87 -28.01
CA ALA A 24 -10.01 -2.24 -28.38
C ALA A 24 -8.74 -3.08 -28.64
N PRO A 25 -8.83 -4.42 -28.53
CA PRO A 25 -7.71 -5.29 -28.87
C PRO A 25 -7.19 -5.04 -30.29
N GLY A 26 -5.90 -4.85 -30.43
CA GLY A 26 -5.24 -4.55 -31.71
C GLY A 26 -5.30 -3.08 -32.15
N GLU A 27 -5.99 -2.22 -31.41
CA GLU A 27 -6.00 -0.78 -31.67
C GLU A 27 -4.86 -0.05 -30.98
N THR A 28 -4.53 1.12 -31.52
CA THR A 28 -3.56 2.05 -30.93
C THR A 28 -4.26 3.33 -30.52
N PHE A 29 -4.15 3.71 -29.26
CA PHE A 29 -4.58 5.01 -28.76
C PHE A 29 -3.39 5.92 -28.50
N THR A 30 -3.41 7.15 -28.99
CA THR A 30 -2.34 8.12 -28.79
C THR A 30 -2.72 9.08 -27.69
N TYR A 31 -2.05 8.95 -26.54
CA TYR A 31 -2.11 9.93 -25.44
C TYR A 31 -1.29 11.15 -25.81
N ARG A 32 -1.88 12.33 -25.75
CA ARG A 32 -1.20 13.59 -26.03
C ARG A 32 -1.61 14.65 -25.03
N PHE A 33 -0.70 15.02 -24.18
CA PHE A 33 -0.90 16.07 -23.18
C PHE A 33 0.42 16.76 -22.85
N ARG A 34 0.32 17.94 -22.24
CA ARG A 34 1.47 18.70 -21.77
C ARG A 34 1.73 18.35 -20.31
N VAL A 35 2.93 17.85 -20.01
CA VAL A 35 3.39 17.65 -18.64
C VAL A 35 3.76 19.00 -18.03
N GLN A 36 3.24 19.30 -16.84
CA GLN A 36 3.40 20.58 -16.14
C GLN A 36 4.09 20.44 -14.78
N GLN A 37 4.41 19.24 -14.38
CA GLN A 37 4.97 18.88 -13.07
C GLN A 37 6.14 17.93 -13.23
N SER A 38 7.06 17.93 -12.25
CA SER A 38 8.14 16.97 -12.13
C SER A 38 7.89 16.07 -10.91
N GLY A 39 8.63 14.97 -10.82
CA GLY A 39 8.55 14.08 -9.66
C GLY A 39 8.37 12.62 -10.05
N THR A 40 8.04 11.82 -9.07
CA THR A 40 7.83 10.38 -9.18
C THR A 40 6.35 10.08 -9.22
N TYR A 41 5.92 9.40 -10.27
CA TYR A 41 4.54 9.01 -10.56
C TYR A 41 4.52 7.58 -11.09
N TRP A 42 3.33 7.09 -11.45
CA TRP A 42 3.18 5.79 -12.08
C TRP A 42 1.98 5.77 -13.02
N TYR A 43 1.88 4.75 -13.84
CA TYR A 43 0.72 4.51 -14.69
C TYR A 43 0.17 3.12 -14.45
N HIS A 44 -1.11 2.95 -14.67
CA HIS A 44 -1.75 1.64 -14.59
C HIS A 44 -3.01 1.55 -15.45
N SER A 45 -3.49 0.35 -15.68
CA SER A 45 -4.78 0.16 -16.33
C SER A 45 -5.93 0.52 -15.39
N HIS A 46 -6.98 1.06 -15.97
CA HIS A 46 -8.26 1.31 -15.27
C HIS A 46 -9.39 0.42 -15.84
N SER A 47 -9.05 -0.70 -16.51
CA SER A 47 -9.99 -1.62 -17.13
C SER A 47 -9.89 -3.02 -16.54
N GLY A 48 -11.00 -3.50 -15.97
CA GLY A 48 -11.07 -4.81 -15.33
C GLY A 48 -10.02 -4.96 -14.23
N PHE A 49 -9.34 -6.12 -14.20
CA PHE A 49 -8.25 -6.40 -13.25
C PHE A 49 -6.87 -6.39 -13.92
N GLN A 50 -6.69 -5.62 -14.99
CA GLN A 50 -5.43 -5.56 -15.72
C GLN A 50 -4.28 -5.01 -14.86
N GLU A 51 -4.57 -4.11 -13.93
CA GLU A 51 -3.61 -3.63 -12.93
C GLU A 51 -3.10 -4.81 -12.09
N GLN A 52 -3.98 -5.62 -11.50
CA GLN A 52 -3.62 -6.79 -10.71
C GLN A 52 -2.80 -7.82 -11.53
N THR A 53 -3.01 -7.89 -12.84
CA THR A 53 -2.27 -8.78 -13.74
C THR A 53 -1.02 -8.14 -14.36
N GLY A 54 -0.56 -7.00 -13.81
CA GLY A 54 0.76 -6.43 -14.09
C GLY A 54 0.78 -5.30 -15.12
N LEU A 55 -0.38 -4.73 -15.50
CA LEU A 55 -0.40 -3.57 -16.41
C LEU A 55 -0.20 -2.26 -15.63
N TYR A 56 1.00 -2.02 -15.17
CA TYR A 56 1.44 -0.81 -14.47
C TYR A 56 2.93 -0.56 -14.69
N GLY A 57 3.40 0.63 -14.35
CA GLY A 57 4.82 0.96 -14.40
C GLY A 57 5.11 2.36 -13.85
N ALA A 58 6.38 2.61 -13.56
CA ALA A 58 6.84 3.88 -13.03
C ALA A 58 6.90 4.98 -14.10
N ILE A 59 6.71 6.22 -13.65
CA ILE A 59 6.95 7.43 -14.43
C ILE A 59 7.84 8.34 -13.59
N VAL A 60 8.98 8.72 -14.13
CA VAL A 60 9.82 9.76 -13.56
C VAL A 60 9.83 10.94 -14.52
N VAL A 61 9.44 12.10 -14.03
CA VAL A 61 9.45 13.36 -14.80
C VAL A 61 10.55 14.23 -14.24
N ASP A 62 11.58 14.45 -15.04
CA ASP A 62 12.71 15.27 -14.65
C ASP A 62 12.29 16.76 -14.50
N PRO A 63 12.77 17.48 -13.49
CA PRO A 63 12.50 18.88 -13.34
C PRO A 63 13.19 19.70 -14.43
N LYS A 64 12.56 20.81 -14.82
CA LYS A 64 13.14 21.75 -15.78
C LYS A 64 14.35 22.48 -15.20
N GLU A 65 14.30 22.77 -13.92
CA GLU A 65 15.37 23.43 -13.18
C GLU A 65 16.15 22.41 -12.37
N LYS A 66 17.42 22.72 -12.07
CA LYS A 66 18.26 21.82 -11.29
C LYS A 66 17.70 21.67 -9.87
N GLU A 67 17.52 20.44 -9.42
CA GLU A 67 17.07 20.13 -8.06
C GLU A 67 18.07 20.65 -7.01
N THR A 68 17.54 21.09 -5.88
CA THR A 68 18.33 21.55 -4.74
C THR A 68 19.04 20.39 -4.05
N ILE A 69 18.35 19.24 -3.96
CA ILE A 69 18.88 18.02 -3.36
C ILE A 69 19.68 17.26 -4.40
N GLN A 70 20.98 17.09 -4.14
CA GLN A 70 21.88 16.38 -5.04
C GLN A 70 22.00 14.91 -4.62
N TYR A 71 22.11 14.03 -5.61
CA TYR A 71 22.34 12.60 -5.44
C TYR A 71 23.25 12.11 -6.59
N ASP A 72 23.89 10.98 -6.38
CA ASP A 72 24.81 10.36 -7.35
C ASP A 72 24.14 9.23 -8.13
N ARG A 73 23.12 8.59 -7.51
CA ARG A 73 22.33 7.52 -8.12
C ARG A 73 20.85 7.73 -7.88
N ASP A 74 20.06 7.19 -8.79
CA ASP A 74 18.61 7.26 -8.78
C ASP A 74 18.03 5.89 -9.14
N TYR A 75 17.22 5.32 -8.24
CA TYR A 75 16.57 4.03 -8.43
C TYR A 75 15.08 4.12 -8.19
N VAL A 76 14.32 3.59 -9.12
CA VAL A 76 12.91 3.28 -8.89
C VAL A 76 12.81 2.00 -8.08
N VAL A 77 12.00 2.01 -7.04
CA VAL A 77 11.64 0.87 -6.20
C VAL A 77 10.13 0.70 -6.26
N LEU A 78 9.68 -0.08 -7.23
CA LEU A 78 8.26 -0.33 -7.46
C LEU A 78 7.83 -1.57 -6.69
N LEU A 79 6.92 -1.39 -5.73
CA LEU A 79 6.35 -2.46 -4.92
C LEU A 79 5.02 -2.90 -5.54
N SER A 80 4.77 -4.19 -5.56
CA SER A 80 3.51 -4.75 -6.06
C SER A 80 3.15 -6.06 -5.38
N ASP A 81 1.91 -6.46 -5.55
CA ASP A 81 1.37 -7.75 -5.11
C ASP A 81 0.92 -8.58 -6.32
N TRP A 82 1.36 -9.82 -6.40
CA TRP A 82 1.06 -10.73 -7.50
C TRP A 82 0.31 -11.96 -6.99
N SER A 83 -0.66 -12.41 -7.74
CA SER A 83 -1.31 -13.72 -7.50
C SER A 83 -1.41 -14.50 -8.79
N ASP A 84 -1.19 -15.82 -8.71
CA ASP A 84 -1.46 -16.75 -9.80
C ASP A 84 -2.94 -17.16 -9.85
N GLU A 85 -3.74 -16.75 -8.87
CA GLU A 85 -5.19 -16.95 -8.89
C GLU A 85 -5.86 -15.92 -9.82
N ASP A 86 -6.86 -16.36 -10.58
CA ASP A 86 -7.67 -15.50 -11.43
C ASP A 86 -8.29 -14.35 -10.60
N PRO A 87 -8.02 -13.09 -10.93
CA PRO A 87 -8.52 -11.95 -10.17
C PRO A 87 -10.05 -11.82 -10.18
N ASP A 88 -10.75 -12.29 -11.20
CA ASP A 88 -12.22 -12.37 -11.22
C ASP A 88 -12.72 -13.37 -10.16
N ALA A 89 -12.02 -14.50 -9.98
CA ALA A 89 -12.33 -15.48 -8.94
C ALA A 89 -12.04 -14.92 -7.54
N VAL A 90 -10.91 -14.20 -7.35
CA VAL A 90 -10.60 -13.50 -6.10
C VAL A 90 -11.71 -12.53 -5.75
N TYR A 91 -12.06 -11.65 -6.68
CA TYR A 91 -13.10 -10.63 -6.48
C TYR A 91 -14.47 -11.24 -6.18
N ALA A 92 -14.85 -12.32 -6.89
CA ALA A 92 -16.10 -13.02 -6.64
C ALA A 92 -16.20 -13.62 -5.23
N LYS A 93 -15.07 -14.11 -4.68
CA LYS A 93 -14.99 -14.61 -3.31
C LYS A 93 -15.09 -13.47 -2.29
N LEU A 94 -14.33 -12.38 -2.48
CA LEU A 94 -14.36 -11.21 -1.60
C LEU A 94 -15.75 -10.57 -1.52
N LYS A 95 -16.50 -10.51 -2.64
CA LYS A 95 -17.89 -10.03 -2.62
C LYS A 95 -18.85 -10.89 -1.80
N LYS A 96 -18.55 -12.16 -1.60
CA LYS A 96 -19.35 -13.06 -0.77
C LYS A 96 -18.90 -13.06 0.68
N LEU A 97 -17.60 -12.96 0.90
CA LEU A 97 -16.97 -13.01 2.20
C LEU A 97 -15.70 -12.15 2.18
N SER A 98 -15.76 -10.91 2.67
CA SER A 98 -14.65 -9.94 2.60
C SER A 98 -13.35 -10.47 3.21
N HIS A 99 -13.44 -11.27 4.25
CA HIS A 99 -12.29 -11.88 4.93
C HIS A 99 -11.93 -13.30 4.43
N TYR A 100 -12.33 -13.69 3.21
CA TYR A 100 -12.07 -15.03 2.67
C TYR A 100 -10.57 -15.38 2.64
N TYR A 101 -9.71 -14.41 2.34
CA TYR A 101 -8.26 -14.58 2.27
C TYR A 101 -7.52 -14.08 3.52
N ASN A 102 -8.24 -13.65 4.54
CA ASN A 102 -7.64 -13.26 5.82
C ASN A 102 -7.45 -14.49 6.70
N PHE A 103 -6.22 -14.99 6.80
CA PHE A 103 -5.85 -16.13 7.61
C PHE A 103 -5.49 -15.76 9.06
N ASN A 104 -5.49 -14.46 9.40
CA ASN A 104 -5.21 -13.94 10.74
C ASN A 104 -6.49 -13.73 11.59
N GLN A 105 -7.53 -14.54 11.35
CA GLN A 105 -8.78 -14.40 12.09
C GLN A 105 -8.63 -14.79 13.57
N ARG A 106 -9.39 -14.10 14.41
CA ARG A 106 -9.45 -14.38 15.86
C ARG A 106 -9.85 -15.83 16.14
N THR A 107 -9.08 -16.46 17.03
CA THR A 107 -9.33 -17.83 17.48
C THR A 107 -9.98 -17.87 18.87
N ALA A 108 -10.39 -19.06 19.32
CA ALA A 108 -10.86 -19.26 20.68
C ALA A 108 -9.76 -19.05 21.72
N SER A 109 -8.49 -19.32 21.36
CA SER A 109 -7.34 -19.03 22.23
C SER A 109 -7.16 -17.55 22.46
N ASP A 110 -7.37 -16.71 21.44
CA ASP A 110 -7.27 -15.25 21.55
C ASP A 110 -8.36 -14.71 22.46
N LEU A 111 -9.58 -15.26 22.39
CA LEU A 111 -10.65 -14.92 23.31
C LEU A 111 -10.25 -15.17 24.77
N ILE A 112 -9.67 -16.34 25.04
CA ILE A 112 -9.22 -16.71 26.39
C ILE A 112 -8.12 -15.77 26.89
N GLN A 113 -7.16 -15.43 26.01
CA GLN A 113 -6.07 -14.49 26.34
C GLN A 113 -6.60 -13.09 26.61
N GLU A 114 -7.53 -12.58 25.80
CA GLU A 114 -8.17 -11.28 26.01
C GLU A 114 -8.94 -11.23 27.33
N ILE A 115 -9.73 -12.27 27.63
CA ILE A 115 -10.46 -12.36 28.91
C ILE A 115 -9.50 -12.34 30.09
N ARG A 116 -8.38 -13.05 30.01
CA ARG A 116 -7.35 -13.04 31.05
C ARG A 116 -6.69 -11.66 31.21
N ALA A 117 -6.46 -10.94 30.12
CA ALA A 117 -5.77 -9.66 30.12
C ALA A 117 -6.71 -8.48 30.51
N LYS A 118 -7.94 -8.46 30.02
CA LYS A 118 -8.87 -7.32 30.11
C LYS A 118 -10.15 -7.60 30.93
N GLY A 119 -10.39 -8.87 31.29
CA GLY A 119 -11.64 -9.30 31.95
C GLY A 119 -12.79 -9.53 30.97
N VAL A 120 -13.81 -10.26 31.42
CA VAL A 120 -14.94 -10.70 30.59
C VAL A 120 -15.74 -9.53 30.02
N SER A 121 -16.08 -8.54 30.86
CA SER A 121 -16.95 -7.43 30.46
C SER A 121 -16.32 -6.57 29.37
N GLN A 122 -15.06 -6.18 29.53
CA GLN A 122 -14.36 -5.33 28.56
C GLN A 122 -14.08 -6.07 27.25
N THR A 123 -13.71 -7.35 27.34
CA THR A 123 -13.54 -8.21 26.14
C THR A 123 -14.84 -8.33 25.36
N TRP A 124 -15.97 -8.55 26.07
CA TRP A 124 -17.27 -8.65 25.42
C TRP A 124 -17.68 -7.36 24.72
N GLN A 125 -17.58 -6.21 25.41
CA GLN A 125 -17.91 -4.90 24.84
C GLN A 125 -17.07 -4.59 23.60
N ASN A 126 -15.75 -4.82 23.67
CA ASN A 126 -14.84 -4.62 22.54
C ASN A 126 -15.23 -5.49 21.35
N ARG A 127 -15.42 -6.80 21.57
CA ARG A 127 -15.80 -7.74 20.50
C ARG A 127 -17.19 -7.46 19.93
N GLN A 128 -18.14 -7.04 20.75
CA GLN A 128 -19.47 -6.67 20.29
C GLN A 128 -19.43 -5.48 19.34
N MET A 129 -18.60 -4.48 19.61
CA MET A 129 -18.44 -3.30 18.76
C MET A 129 -17.84 -3.70 17.40
N TRP A 130 -16.77 -4.50 17.38
CA TRP A 130 -16.21 -5.07 16.14
C TRP A 130 -17.25 -5.90 15.36
N ASN A 131 -18.01 -6.75 16.03
CA ASN A 131 -19.03 -7.59 15.41
C ASN A 131 -20.18 -6.77 14.78
N GLN A 132 -20.56 -5.64 15.40
CA GLN A 132 -21.56 -4.73 14.81
C GLN A 132 -21.07 -4.13 13.49
N MET A 133 -19.78 -3.87 13.36
CA MET A 133 -19.15 -3.40 12.12
C MET A 133 -18.89 -4.54 11.12
N ARG A 134 -19.11 -5.79 11.49
CA ARG A 134 -18.74 -7.00 10.72
C ARG A 134 -17.25 -7.08 10.42
N MET A 135 -16.42 -6.58 11.31
CA MET A 135 -14.95 -6.54 11.25
C MET A 135 -14.32 -7.16 12.49
N SER A 136 -13.03 -7.26 12.50
CA SER A 136 -12.22 -7.59 13.68
C SER A 136 -10.97 -6.70 13.72
N ASP A 137 -10.29 -6.65 14.86
CA ASP A 137 -9.01 -5.95 15.00
C ASP A 137 -7.86 -6.58 14.20
N THR A 138 -8.07 -7.78 13.67
CA THR A 138 -7.15 -8.51 12.78
C THR A 138 -7.53 -8.39 11.31
N ASP A 139 -8.58 -7.64 10.97
CA ASP A 139 -9.09 -7.45 9.61
C ASP A 139 -8.35 -6.28 8.92
N ILE A 140 -7.04 -6.46 8.73
CA ILE A 140 -6.12 -5.43 8.24
C ILE A 140 -5.96 -5.50 6.73
N SER A 141 -5.98 -6.71 6.16
CA SER A 141 -5.82 -6.96 4.72
C SER A 141 -6.81 -8.03 4.27
N ASP A 142 -7.59 -7.73 3.23
CA ASP A 142 -8.56 -8.68 2.66
C ASP A 142 -7.86 -9.80 1.89
N VAL A 143 -6.73 -9.52 1.23
CA VAL A 143 -5.86 -10.52 0.58
C VAL A 143 -4.47 -10.40 1.17
N THR A 144 -3.89 -11.52 1.57
CA THR A 144 -2.65 -11.59 2.34
C THR A 144 -1.54 -12.30 1.57
N GLY A 145 -0.33 -12.33 2.12
CA GLY A 145 0.82 -13.05 1.56
C GLY A 145 0.67 -14.57 1.47
N TYR A 146 -0.40 -15.12 2.00
CA TYR A 146 -0.78 -16.52 1.73
C TYR A 146 -1.33 -16.73 0.31
N THR A 147 -1.81 -15.65 -0.32
CA THR A 147 -2.32 -15.63 -1.69
C THR A 147 -1.42 -14.81 -2.60
N TYR A 148 -0.86 -13.72 -2.08
CA TYR A 148 0.06 -12.85 -2.81
C TYR A 148 1.52 -13.27 -2.66
N THR A 149 2.28 -13.07 -3.76
CA THR A 149 3.72 -12.89 -3.74
C THR A 149 4.01 -11.40 -3.88
N PHE A 150 4.71 -10.83 -2.91
CA PHE A 150 5.08 -9.42 -2.96
C PHE A 150 6.35 -9.24 -3.78
N LEU A 151 6.34 -8.27 -4.68
CA LEU A 151 7.41 -8.05 -5.65
C LEU A 151 8.07 -6.68 -5.44
N MET A 152 9.39 -6.64 -5.66
CA MET A 152 10.15 -5.40 -5.79
C MET A 152 10.73 -5.34 -7.21
N ASN A 153 10.32 -4.34 -7.99
CA ASN A 153 10.67 -4.21 -9.40
C ASN A 153 10.39 -5.49 -10.21
N GLY A 154 9.28 -6.16 -9.94
CA GLY A 154 8.86 -7.40 -10.60
C GLY A 154 9.62 -8.65 -10.16
N GLN A 155 10.53 -8.57 -9.19
CA GLN A 155 11.31 -9.68 -8.68
C GLN A 155 10.73 -10.19 -7.36
N THR A 156 10.70 -11.53 -7.21
CA THR A 156 10.28 -12.18 -5.98
C THR A 156 11.32 -11.99 -4.86
N PRO A 157 10.97 -12.19 -3.59
CA PRO A 157 11.95 -12.17 -2.51
C PRO A 157 13.09 -13.20 -2.68
N ALA A 158 12.82 -14.31 -3.37
CA ALA A 158 13.83 -15.34 -3.65
C ALA A 158 14.88 -14.87 -4.68
N ASP A 159 14.45 -14.09 -5.67
CA ASP A 159 15.36 -13.50 -6.68
C ASP A 159 16.12 -12.30 -6.08
N GLY A 160 15.41 -11.43 -5.38
CA GLY A 160 15.92 -10.25 -4.70
C GLY A 160 16.47 -9.18 -5.64
N TRP A 161 15.80 -8.04 -5.74
CA TRP A 161 16.32 -6.91 -6.52
C TRP A 161 17.65 -6.38 -5.94
N VAL A 162 18.56 -5.91 -6.82
CA VAL A 162 19.87 -5.39 -6.42
C VAL A 162 20.10 -4.01 -6.98
N GLY A 163 20.34 -3.04 -6.09
CA GLY A 163 20.83 -1.71 -6.40
C GLY A 163 22.31 -1.58 -6.04
N LEU A 164 23.15 -1.20 -7.00
CA LEU A 164 24.60 -1.04 -6.80
C LEU A 164 24.94 0.40 -6.42
N PHE A 165 25.90 0.57 -5.51
CA PHE A 165 26.45 1.87 -5.16
C PHE A 165 27.97 1.81 -4.93
N ARG A 166 28.58 2.98 -4.80
CA ARG A 166 29.95 3.14 -4.35
C ARG A 166 29.96 3.91 -3.03
N LYS A 167 30.94 3.62 -2.20
CA LYS A 167 31.13 4.34 -0.93
C LYS A 167 31.11 5.86 -1.12
N GLY A 168 30.30 6.53 -0.29
CA GLY A 168 30.15 7.98 -0.28
C GLY A 168 29.16 8.51 -1.31
N GLU A 169 28.54 7.66 -2.12
CA GLU A 169 27.44 8.07 -3.00
C GLU A 169 26.15 8.31 -2.18
N ARG A 170 25.43 9.33 -2.57
CA ARG A 170 24.05 9.59 -2.13
C ARG A 170 23.10 8.97 -3.14
N ILE A 171 22.15 8.19 -2.65
CA ILE A 171 21.23 7.45 -3.50
C ILE A 171 19.81 7.96 -3.28
N ARG A 172 19.14 8.35 -4.37
CA ARG A 172 17.70 8.58 -4.37
C ARG A 172 17.00 7.24 -4.64
N LEU A 173 16.09 6.86 -3.77
CA LEU A 173 15.19 5.74 -3.96
C LEU A 173 13.77 6.30 -4.13
N ARG A 174 13.15 5.98 -5.26
CA ARG A 174 11.80 6.39 -5.62
C ARG A 174 10.84 5.22 -5.38
N PHE A 175 10.28 5.17 -4.18
CA PHE A 175 9.30 4.15 -3.83
C PHE A 175 7.96 4.46 -4.46
N ILE A 176 7.38 3.47 -5.12
CA ILE A 176 6.04 3.52 -5.71
C ILE A 176 5.31 2.28 -5.23
N ASN A 177 4.16 2.44 -4.58
CA ASN A 177 3.31 1.32 -4.25
C ASN A 177 2.26 1.13 -5.34
N SER A 178 2.52 0.24 -6.28
CA SER A 178 1.61 -0.15 -7.37
C SER A 178 0.83 -1.44 -7.06
N ALA A 179 0.80 -1.86 -5.79
CA ALA A 179 0.00 -3.00 -5.36
C ALA A 179 -1.50 -2.71 -5.54
N ALA A 180 -2.27 -3.74 -5.85
CA ALA A 180 -3.72 -3.60 -5.98
C ALA A 180 -4.41 -3.43 -4.62
N MET A 181 -3.79 -3.89 -3.52
CA MET A 181 -4.40 -3.87 -2.20
C MET A 181 -3.42 -3.65 -1.05
N THR A 182 -2.16 -4.03 -1.20
CA THR A 182 -1.22 -4.16 -0.09
C THR A 182 -0.60 -2.84 0.34
N PHE A 183 -0.72 -2.51 1.62
CA PHE A 183 0.10 -1.49 2.29
C PHE A 183 1.41 -2.10 2.73
N PHE A 184 2.51 -1.36 2.62
CA PHE A 184 3.82 -1.81 3.07
C PHE A 184 4.40 -0.89 4.14
N ASP A 185 5.04 -1.48 5.15
CA ASP A 185 5.97 -0.78 6.02
C ASP A 185 7.39 -1.02 5.48
N VAL A 186 8.06 0.08 5.10
CA VAL A 186 9.34 0.06 4.40
C VAL A 186 10.44 0.52 5.32
N ARG A 187 11.50 -0.28 5.47
CA ARG A 187 12.70 0.07 6.22
C ARG A 187 13.96 -0.47 5.58
N ILE A 188 15.07 0.13 5.92
CA ILE A 188 16.42 -0.31 5.55
C ILE A 188 17.22 -0.44 6.84
N PRO A 189 17.29 -1.64 7.46
CA PRO A 189 17.94 -1.81 8.74
C PRO A 189 19.37 -1.26 8.75
N GLY A 190 19.66 -0.42 9.74
CA GLY A 190 20.98 0.22 9.89
C GLY A 190 21.23 1.43 9.00
N LEU A 191 20.26 1.85 8.18
CA LEU A 191 20.39 3.00 7.28
C LEU A 191 19.16 3.92 7.38
N LYS A 192 19.40 5.19 7.76
CA LYS A 192 18.34 6.20 7.79
C LYS A 192 17.89 6.58 6.38
N MET A 193 16.61 6.80 6.23
CA MET A 193 15.98 7.29 5.01
C MET A 193 15.53 8.73 5.23
N THR A 194 16.01 9.66 4.39
CA THR A 194 15.53 11.05 4.42
C THR A 194 14.47 11.23 3.34
N VAL A 195 13.21 11.32 3.74
CA VAL A 195 12.08 11.58 2.84
C VAL A 195 12.19 13.00 2.33
N ILE A 196 12.16 13.18 1.00
CA ILE A 196 12.32 14.46 0.31
C ILE A 196 11.13 14.81 -0.58
N ALA A 197 10.32 13.83 -0.96
CA ALA A 197 9.09 14.05 -1.72
C ALA A 197 8.04 12.97 -1.38
N ALA A 198 6.77 13.35 -1.49
CA ALA A 198 5.61 12.49 -1.35
C ALA A 198 4.63 12.81 -2.49
N ASP A 199 4.08 11.78 -3.15
CA ASP A 199 3.15 11.89 -4.29
C ASP A 199 3.61 12.89 -5.37
N GLY A 200 4.91 12.82 -5.70
CA GLY A 200 5.54 13.65 -6.70
C GLY A 200 5.81 15.10 -6.28
N GLN A 201 5.50 15.48 -5.03
CA GLN A 201 5.72 16.84 -4.53
C GLN A 201 6.85 16.85 -3.49
N GLU A 202 7.71 17.86 -3.57
CA GLU A 202 8.76 18.08 -2.55
C GLU A 202 8.14 18.37 -1.18
N VAL A 203 8.73 17.80 -0.15
CA VAL A 203 8.38 18.03 1.26
C VAL A 203 9.60 18.54 2.03
N GLU A 204 9.38 19.14 3.19
CA GLU A 204 10.48 19.41 4.12
C GLU A 204 11.18 18.10 4.49
N PRO A 205 12.49 17.99 4.26
CA PRO A 205 13.21 16.75 4.47
C PRO A 205 13.09 16.22 5.91
N ILE A 206 12.70 14.98 6.07
CA ILE A 206 12.60 14.31 7.36
C ILE A 206 13.30 12.95 7.33
N SER A 207 14.17 12.70 8.32
CA SER A 207 14.85 11.41 8.46
C SER A 207 14.03 10.45 9.31
N VAL A 208 13.78 9.27 8.78
CA VAL A 208 13.01 8.21 9.41
C VAL A 208 13.76 6.87 9.37
N ASP A 209 13.40 5.96 10.26
CA ASP A 209 13.87 4.57 10.23
C ASP A 209 12.96 3.68 9.38
N GLU A 210 11.66 4.02 9.36
CA GLU A 210 10.61 3.31 8.65
C GLU A 210 9.54 4.30 8.20
N PHE A 211 8.86 4.00 7.10
CA PHE A 211 7.63 4.68 6.69
C PHE A 211 6.62 3.68 6.16
N ARG A 212 5.34 3.98 6.33
CA ARG A 212 4.24 3.26 5.71
C ARG A 212 3.91 3.89 4.38
N ILE A 213 3.72 3.05 3.35
CA ILE A 213 3.30 3.47 2.02
C ILE A 213 2.00 2.76 1.66
N GLY A 214 0.93 3.56 1.48
CA GLY A 214 -0.38 3.08 1.03
C GLY A 214 -0.40 2.77 -0.46
N VAL A 215 -1.45 2.10 -0.90
CA VAL A 215 -1.68 1.85 -2.33
C VAL A 215 -1.73 3.18 -3.07
N ALA A 216 -1.07 3.23 -4.22
CA ALA A 216 -0.93 4.38 -5.12
C ALA A 216 -0.02 5.52 -4.62
N GLU A 217 0.45 5.51 -3.38
CA GLU A 217 1.38 6.51 -2.86
C GLU A 217 2.78 6.37 -3.44
N THR A 218 3.50 7.48 -3.49
CA THR A 218 4.94 7.51 -3.82
C THR A 218 5.73 8.28 -2.78
N PHE A 219 6.93 7.79 -2.43
CA PHE A 219 7.89 8.50 -1.59
C PHE A 219 9.27 8.48 -2.23
N ASP A 220 9.91 9.64 -2.30
CA ASP A 220 11.31 9.73 -2.68
C ASP A 220 12.15 9.93 -1.41
N VAL A 221 13.15 9.09 -1.25
CA VAL A 221 14.06 9.16 -0.11
C VAL A 221 15.52 9.23 -0.55
N ILE A 222 16.33 9.94 0.22
CA ILE A 222 17.79 9.93 0.09
C ILE A 222 18.36 9.02 1.17
N VAL A 223 19.29 8.17 0.76
CA VAL A 223 20.11 7.33 1.66
C VAL A 223 21.59 7.54 1.38
N GLU A 224 22.41 7.40 2.42
CA GLU A 224 23.87 7.58 2.36
C GLU A 224 24.54 6.33 2.95
N PRO A 225 24.61 5.21 2.18
CA PRO A 225 25.20 3.98 2.65
C PRO A 225 26.73 4.07 2.79
N ASP A 226 27.30 3.30 3.70
CA ASP A 226 28.74 3.05 3.80
C ASP A 226 29.19 1.94 2.82
N ASP A 227 30.17 1.12 3.18
CA ASP A 227 30.63 0.00 2.35
C ASP A 227 29.86 -1.31 2.61
N SER A 228 28.82 -1.29 3.44
CA SER A 228 28.05 -2.49 3.80
C SER A 228 26.93 -2.76 2.80
N ALA A 229 26.45 -3.99 2.75
CA ALA A 229 25.20 -4.31 2.07
C ALA A 229 24.00 -4.06 3.00
N TYR A 230 22.94 -3.49 2.45
CA TYR A 230 21.72 -3.16 3.19
C TYR A 230 20.52 -3.83 2.56
N THR A 231 19.61 -4.34 3.38
CA THR A 231 18.34 -4.89 2.92
C THR A 231 17.30 -3.78 2.76
N LEU A 232 16.71 -3.66 1.56
CA LEU A 232 15.46 -2.95 1.37
C LEU A 232 14.34 -3.93 1.72
N PHE A 233 13.65 -3.68 2.83
CA PHE A 233 12.63 -4.57 3.35
C PHE A 233 11.28 -3.86 3.37
N ALA A 234 10.35 -4.33 2.53
CA ALA A 234 8.99 -3.84 2.47
C ALA A 234 8.04 -4.95 2.92
N GLN A 235 7.67 -4.92 4.20
CA GLN A 235 6.77 -5.92 4.78
C GLN A 235 5.32 -5.51 4.61
N ALA A 236 4.46 -6.46 4.26
CA ALA A 236 3.02 -6.22 4.22
C ALA A 236 2.51 -5.79 5.61
N ILE A 237 1.52 -4.90 5.66
CA ILE A 237 1.01 -4.33 6.90
C ILE A 237 0.53 -5.41 7.89
N ASP A 238 0.03 -6.54 7.39
CA ASP A 238 -0.44 -7.69 8.18
C ASP A 238 0.68 -8.69 8.53
N ARG A 239 1.93 -8.43 8.08
CA ARG A 239 3.11 -9.29 8.29
C ARG A 239 3.01 -10.68 7.65
N SER A 240 2.13 -10.86 6.66
CA SER A 240 1.99 -12.15 5.96
C SER A 240 3.08 -12.42 4.91
N GLY A 241 3.88 -11.41 4.57
CA GLY A 241 4.97 -11.51 3.61
C GLY A 241 5.68 -10.18 3.39
N TYR A 242 6.65 -10.17 2.48
CA TYR A 242 7.47 -8.99 2.19
C TYR A 242 7.96 -8.97 0.74
N ALA A 243 8.26 -7.78 0.23
CA ALA A 243 9.10 -7.59 -0.95
C ALA A 243 10.53 -7.27 -0.51
N LEU A 244 11.53 -7.69 -1.28
CA LEU A 244 12.93 -7.69 -0.90
C LEU A 244 13.84 -7.10 -1.97
N GLY A 245 14.79 -6.28 -1.54
CA GLY A 245 15.91 -5.82 -2.34
C GLY A 245 17.18 -5.70 -1.52
N THR A 246 18.30 -5.52 -2.20
CA THR A 246 19.60 -5.27 -1.57
C THR A 246 20.27 -4.06 -2.20
N LEU A 247 20.66 -3.08 -1.39
CA LEU A 247 21.65 -2.06 -1.77
C LEU A 247 23.03 -2.57 -1.39
N THR A 248 23.96 -2.62 -2.34
CA THR A 248 25.28 -3.22 -2.09
C THR A 248 26.35 -2.65 -3.00
N PRO A 249 27.62 -2.56 -2.56
CA PRO A 249 28.75 -2.26 -3.43
C PRO A 249 29.15 -3.44 -4.34
N ASP A 250 28.70 -4.68 -4.02
CA ASP A 250 29.03 -5.90 -4.74
C ASP A 250 27.77 -6.70 -5.09
N ALA A 251 27.51 -6.90 -6.40
CA ALA A 251 26.34 -7.59 -6.91
C ALA A 251 26.19 -9.05 -6.44
N SER A 252 27.26 -9.68 -5.99
CA SER A 252 27.24 -11.06 -5.46
C SER A 252 26.78 -11.15 -4.00
N VAL A 253 26.78 -10.02 -3.29
CA VAL A 253 26.42 -9.96 -1.85
C VAL A 253 24.93 -9.71 -1.71
N ARG A 254 24.32 -10.41 -0.75
CA ARG A 254 22.96 -10.16 -0.25
C ARG A 254 23.04 -9.82 1.22
N ALA A 255 22.26 -8.83 1.62
CA ALA A 255 22.12 -8.50 3.03
C ALA A 255 21.20 -9.49 3.75
N GLU A 256 21.31 -9.56 5.06
CA GLU A 256 20.48 -10.40 5.91
C GLU A 256 19.02 -9.96 5.86
N ILE A 257 18.10 -10.93 5.79
CA ILE A 257 16.65 -10.65 5.81
C ILE A 257 16.26 -10.39 7.28
N PRO A 258 15.71 -9.21 7.60
CA PRO A 258 15.32 -8.89 8.97
C PRO A 258 14.08 -9.67 9.40
N GLU A 259 13.89 -9.80 10.71
CA GLU A 259 12.63 -10.30 11.27
C GLU A 259 11.47 -9.33 10.98
N PHE A 260 10.26 -9.86 10.93
CA PHE A 260 9.05 -9.04 10.86
C PHE A 260 8.88 -8.20 12.13
N ASP A 261 8.32 -7.01 11.96
CA ASP A 261 7.79 -6.26 13.10
C ASP A 261 6.55 -6.96 13.67
N PRO A 262 6.14 -6.64 14.90
CA PRO A 262 4.89 -7.14 15.45
C PRO A 262 3.70 -6.81 14.54
N VAL A 263 2.76 -7.75 14.45
CA VAL A 263 1.51 -7.52 13.70
C VAL A 263 0.74 -6.37 14.34
N PRO A 264 0.42 -5.30 13.62
CA PRO A 264 -0.40 -4.23 14.16
C PRO A 264 -1.82 -4.75 14.42
N LEU A 265 -2.44 -4.23 15.47
CA LEU A 265 -3.85 -4.48 15.76
C LEU A 265 -4.62 -3.19 15.50
N LEU A 266 -5.74 -3.30 14.80
CA LEU A 266 -6.64 -2.17 14.61
C LEU A 266 -7.30 -1.80 15.93
N GLY A 267 -7.19 -0.53 16.29
CA GLY A 267 -7.96 0.07 17.38
C GLY A 267 -9.23 0.76 16.85
N HIS A 268 -10.20 1.01 17.72
CA HIS A 268 -11.38 1.77 17.33
C HIS A 268 -11.02 3.22 16.92
N GLY A 269 -9.93 3.77 17.47
CA GLY A 269 -9.39 5.07 17.08
C GLY A 269 -8.89 5.11 15.64
N ASP A 270 -8.31 4.01 15.13
CA ASP A 270 -7.85 3.89 13.75
C ASP A 270 -9.03 3.93 12.76
N MET A 271 -10.23 3.59 13.22
CA MET A 271 -11.48 3.69 12.46
C MET A 271 -12.14 5.07 12.57
N GLY A 272 -11.46 6.07 13.12
CA GLY A 272 -12.01 7.42 13.31
C GLY A 272 -13.06 7.53 14.40
N MET A 273 -13.20 6.53 15.26
CA MET A 273 -14.16 6.56 16.36
C MET A 273 -13.55 7.19 17.60
N ASP A 274 -14.07 8.34 17.99
CA ASP A 274 -13.71 8.97 19.25
C ASP A 274 -14.39 8.26 20.42
N MET A 275 -13.64 7.39 21.10
CA MET A 275 -14.12 6.63 22.25
C MET A 275 -14.49 7.52 23.46
N SER A 276 -13.99 8.76 23.50
CA SER A 276 -14.32 9.70 24.59
C SER A 276 -15.76 10.21 24.48
N SER A 277 -16.30 10.30 23.26
CA SER A 277 -17.69 10.70 22.99
C SER A 277 -18.71 9.58 23.23
N MET A 278 -18.26 8.31 23.22
CA MET A 278 -19.14 7.14 23.39
C MET A 278 -19.35 6.73 24.86
N ALA A 279 -18.53 7.18 25.78
CA ALA A 279 -18.64 6.84 27.22
C ALA A 279 -19.91 7.40 27.89
N GLY A 280 -20.70 8.22 27.21
CA GLY A 280 -21.95 8.81 27.69
C GLY A 280 -23.20 8.47 26.87
N MET A 281 -23.10 7.65 25.82
CA MET A 281 -24.28 7.27 25.04
C MET A 281 -24.95 6.03 25.61
N ASP A 282 -26.13 6.25 26.18
CA ASP A 282 -27.03 5.19 26.63
C ASP A 282 -27.53 4.40 25.41
N HIS A 283 -27.16 3.11 25.31
CA HIS A 283 -27.47 2.21 24.18
C HIS A 283 -28.99 1.95 23.99
N ALA A 284 -29.85 2.50 24.83
CA ALA A 284 -31.30 2.36 24.71
C ALA A 284 -31.93 3.28 23.64
N SER A 285 -31.22 4.26 23.11
CA SER A 285 -31.78 5.26 22.17
C SER A 285 -31.56 4.97 20.68
N MET A 286 -30.80 3.94 20.30
CA MET A 286 -30.70 3.50 18.90
C MET A 286 -31.81 2.51 18.53
N GLY A 287 -33.06 2.93 18.73
CA GLY A 287 -34.24 2.22 18.25
C GLY A 287 -34.30 2.28 16.73
N HIS A 288 -34.59 1.13 16.13
CA HIS A 288 -34.86 0.95 14.71
C HIS A 288 -35.90 1.97 14.20
N GLY A 289 -35.43 3.02 13.56
CA GLY A 289 -36.30 3.86 12.75
C GLY A 289 -36.73 3.10 11.51
N ALA A 290 -37.89 2.45 11.54
CA ALA A 290 -38.54 1.92 10.37
C ALA A 290 -38.81 3.10 9.41
N MET A 291 -38.17 3.10 8.25
CA MET A 291 -38.53 4.00 7.16
C MET A 291 -39.92 3.61 6.66
N ALA A 292 -40.92 4.40 7.02
CA ALA A 292 -42.24 4.34 6.40
C ALA A 292 -42.10 4.82 4.94
N MET A 293 -42.40 3.93 3.99
CA MET A 293 -42.57 4.28 2.61
C MET A 293 -43.79 5.19 2.50
N GLY A 294 -43.58 6.49 2.28
CA GLY A 294 -44.63 7.42 1.91
C GLY A 294 -45.10 7.13 0.47
N SER A 295 -46.35 6.82 0.32
CA SER A 295 -47.05 6.70 -0.95
C SER A 295 -47.05 8.04 -1.69
N MET A 296 -46.59 8.08 -2.92
CA MET A 296 -46.80 9.22 -3.84
C MET A 296 -48.27 9.29 -4.27
N PRO A 297 -48.91 10.47 -4.34
CA PRO A 297 -50.20 10.64 -4.99
C PRO A 297 -50.04 10.76 -6.49
N GLY A 298 -51.06 10.30 -7.25
CA GLY A 298 -51.22 10.06 -8.66
C GLY A 298 -51.01 11.22 -9.64
#